data_599c94f3dd7c22ee57f14bf5d35d0380
#
_entry.id   599c94f3dd7c22ee57f14bf5d35d0380
#
_cell.length_a   1.000
_cell.length_b   1.000
_cell.length_c   1.000
_cell.angle_alpha   90.00
_cell.angle_beta   90.00
_cell.angle_gamma   90.00
#
_symmetry.space_group_name_H-M   'P 1'
#
loop_
_entity.id
_entity.type
_entity.pdbx_description
1 polymer ?
#
loop_
_entity_poly.entity_id
_entity_poly.type
_entity_poly.pdbx_seq_one_letter_code
_entity_poly.pdbx_strand_id
1 'polypeptide(L)'
;EVALPLLDIEGTAKIDLNGAARYSDYSRSGGIWSWKGGGTVSLFDTLLFRATRSRDIRAPTIGELFTTRSINVGTLVDRDTAGRQAANPAYNPTPATVTTYSGGNPDLLPEISHTTTLGATFSPKFLPGFNLSVDYYDIKIDGAISTLSGSNLTLACKNGNIAACARITRDATGTVTEVRSNSQNIAVFETSGFDIEASYVMPMSSLVSSIPGTLRIRALATHVRSFVIDTGVSRVDTAGDVGAGTGN
;
A
#
# COMPACT_ATOMS: atom_id res chain seq x y z
N GLU A 1 13.49 20.14 8.26
CA GLU A 1 14.12 19.67 7.01
C GLU A 1 15.57 20.09 7.00
N VAL A 2 16.45 19.19 6.58
CA VAL A 2 17.90 19.42 6.52
C VAL A 2 18.41 18.89 5.19
N ALA A 3 19.30 19.66 4.54
CA ALA A 3 20.07 19.25 3.38
C ALA A 3 21.57 19.49 3.68
N LEU A 4 22.38 18.46 3.48
CA LEU A 4 23.81 18.45 3.80
C LEU A 4 24.61 18.05 2.57
N PRO A 5 25.26 18.99 1.87
CA PRO A 5 26.26 18.65 0.88
C PRO A 5 27.51 18.12 1.60
N LEU A 6 27.87 16.86 1.35
CA LEU A 6 29.00 16.20 2.00
C LEU A 6 30.28 16.31 1.16
N LEU A 7 30.15 16.24 -0.15
CA LEU A 7 31.27 16.29 -1.08
C LEU A 7 30.82 16.99 -2.36
N ASP A 8 31.65 17.85 -2.90
CA ASP A 8 31.48 18.43 -4.23
C ASP A 8 32.86 18.61 -4.88
N ILE A 9 33.23 17.67 -5.74
CA ILE A 9 34.43 17.69 -6.56
C ILE A 9 34.00 17.78 -8.01
N GLU A 10 34.11 18.98 -8.57
CA GLU A 10 33.62 19.30 -9.92
C GLU A 10 34.03 18.24 -10.96
N GLY A 11 33.07 17.78 -11.73
CA GLY A 11 33.27 16.79 -12.79
C GLY A 11 33.61 15.37 -12.31
N THR A 12 33.81 15.15 -11.00
CA THR A 12 34.25 13.85 -10.46
C THR A 12 33.21 13.20 -9.56
N ALA A 13 32.85 13.84 -8.45
CA ALA A 13 31.89 13.26 -7.51
C ALA A 13 31.17 14.34 -6.71
N LYS A 14 29.85 14.15 -6.54
CA LYS A 14 29.03 14.96 -5.65
C LYS A 14 28.18 14.06 -4.77
N ILE A 15 28.16 14.35 -3.46
CA ILE A 15 27.39 13.58 -2.47
C ILE A 15 26.56 14.55 -1.65
N ASP A 16 25.25 14.38 -1.70
CA ASP A 16 24.30 15.14 -0.92
C ASP A 16 23.44 14.21 -0.05
N LEU A 17 23.20 14.61 1.20
CA LEU A 17 22.22 13.96 2.09
C LEU A 17 21.07 14.92 2.37
N ASN A 18 19.89 14.36 2.56
CA ASN A 18 18.70 15.11 2.99
C ASN A 18 17.91 14.34 4.03
N GLY A 19 17.20 15.09 4.88
CA GLY A 19 16.33 14.51 5.89
C GLY A 19 15.23 15.48 6.31
N ALA A 20 14.09 14.92 6.65
CA ALA A 20 12.97 15.67 7.20
C ALA A 20 12.27 14.83 8.27
N ALA A 21 11.75 15.49 9.30
CA ALA A 21 10.88 14.90 10.29
C ALA A 21 9.71 15.83 10.59
N ARG A 22 8.54 15.24 10.83
CA ARG A 22 7.32 15.97 11.18
C ARG A 22 6.61 15.26 12.31
N TYR A 23 6.24 16.00 13.33
CA TYR A 23 5.31 15.58 14.36
C TYR A 23 3.91 16.07 14.00
N SER A 24 2.92 15.19 14.06
CA SER A 24 1.51 15.52 13.86
C SER A 24 0.73 15.03 15.06
N ASP A 25 -0.10 15.89 15.64
CA ASP A 25 -0.96 15.55 16.76
C ASP A 25 -2.43 15.58 16.30
N TYR A 26 -3.08 14.44 16.40
CA TYR A 26 -4.48 14.27 16.03
C TYR A 26 -5.32 14.10 17.27
N SER A 27 -6.42 14.83 17.38
CA SER A 27 -7.30 14.85 18.54
C SER A 27 -7.86 13.48 18.96
N ARG A 28 -7.86 12.50 18.07
CA ARG A 28 -8.34 11.13 18.33
C ARG A 28 -7.22 10.09 18.39
N SER A 29 -6.29 10.17 17.46
CA SER A 29 -5.24 9.16 17.30
C SER A 29 -3.94 9.51 18.03
N GLY A 30 -3.89 10.70 18.66
CA GLY A 30 -2.71 11.19 19.39
C GLY A 30 -1.57 11.62 18.47
N GLY A 31 -0.40 11.77 19.06
CA GLY A 31 0.79 12.27 18.39
C GLY A 31 1.56 11.19 17.65
N ILE A 32 2.00 11.47 16.43
CA ILE A 32 2.74 10.54 15.58
C ILE A 32 3.82 11.24 14.76
N TRP A 33 4.96 10.59 14.61
CA TRP A 33 6.07 11.05 13.81
C TRP A 33 6.03 10.46 12.42
N SER A 34 6.23 11.29 11.41
CA SER A 34 6.68 10.91 10.07
C SER A 34 8.09 11.43 9.82
N TRP A 35 8.87 10.72 8.99
CA TRP A 35 10.22 11.12 8.68
C TRP A 35 10.65 10.56 7.32
N LYS A 36 11.62 11.22 6.71
CA LYS A 36 12.26 10.83 5.47
C LYS A 36 13.76 11.12 5.58
N GLY A 37 14.57 10.17 5.16
CA GLY A 37 16.01 10.35 4.98
C GLY A 37 16.42 9.81 3.63
N GLY A 38 17.34 10.50 2.97
CA GLY A 38 17.82 10.10 1.67
C GLY A 38 19.16 10.72 1.31
N GLY A 39 19.70 10.28 0.19
CA GLY A 39 20.93 10.82 -0.35
C GLY A 39 21.07 10.57 -1.83
N THR A 40 21.95 11.36 -2.45
CA THR A 40 22.33 11.23 -3.84
C THR A 40 23.84 11.18 -3.96
N VAL A 41 24.31 10.38 -4.92
CA VAL A 41 25.71 10.29 -5.30
C VAL A 41 25.79 10.47 -6.81
N SER A 42 26.40 11.57 -7.26
CA SER A 42 26.68 11.81 -8.67
C SER A 42 28.16 11.52 -8.95
N LEU A 43 28.45 10.78 -10.01
CA LEU A 43 29.79 10.40 -10.42
C LEU A 43 30.02 10.78 -11.89
N PHE A 44 31.12 11.52 -12.15
CA PHE A 44 31.61 11.90 -13.48
C PHE A 44 30.58 12.65 -14.35
N ASP A 45 29.57 13.29 -13.71
CA ASP A 45 28.40 13.90 -14.36
C ASP A 45 27.63 12.93 -15.30
N THR A 46 27.84 11.63 -15.14
CA THR A 46 27.34 10.57 -15.99
C THR A 46 26.42 9.63 -15.25
N LEU A 47 26.73 9.31 -14.01
CA LEU A 47 25.96 8.40 -13.15
C LEU A 47 25.42 9.17 -11.95
N LEU A 48 24.12 9.02 -11.67
CA LEU A 48 23.49 9.51 -10.46
C LEU A 48 22.82 8.34 -9.75
N PHE A 49 23.21 8.09 -8.53
CA PHE A 49 22.51 7.15 -7.62
C PHE A 49 21.70 7.94 -6.60
N ARG A 50 20.53 7.42 -6.25
CA ARG A 50 19.65 7.98 -5.23
C ARG A 50 19.09 6.87 -4.35
N ALA A 51 19.02 7.14 -3.05
CA ALA A 51 18.39 6.24 -2.10
C ALA A 51 17.53 7.05 -1.15
N THR A 52 16.33 6.54 -0.82
CA THR A 52 15.44 7.18 0.15
C THR A 52 14.79 6.12 1.03
N ARG A 53 14.68 6.42 2.33
CA ARG A 53 13.84 5.67 3.26
C ARG A 53 12.91 6.64 3.96
N SER A 54 11.62 6.30 4.01
CA SER A 54 10.63 7.10 4.73
C SER A 54 9.70 6.26 5.60
N ARG A 55 9.13 6.93 6.60
CA ARG A 55 7.97 6.51 7.36
C ARG A 55 6.91 7.58 7.22
N ASP A 56 5.85 7.27 6.51
CA ASP A 56 4.75 8.16 6.23
C ASP A 56 3.50 7.71 6.99
N ILE A 57 2.55 8.60 7.17
CA ILE A 57 1.32 8.34 7.92
C ILE A 57 0.10 8.83 7.14
N ARG A 58 -1.01 8.10 7.26
CA ARG A 58 -2.33 8.55 6.83
C ARG A 58 -3.28 8.51 8.01
N ALA A 59 -3.79 9.68 8.44
CA ALA A 59 -4.83 9.72 9.44
C ALA A 59 -6.15 9.18 8.88
N PRO A 60 -7.01 8.55 9.71
CA PRO A 60 -8.35 8.17 9.31
C PRO A 60 -9.14 9.39 8.83
N THR A 61 -9.94 9.22 7.80
CA THR A 61 -10.85 10.26 7.30
C THR A 61 -12.05 10.43 8.26
N ILE A 62 -12.74 11.57 8.16
CA ILE A 62 -13.96 11.83 8.93
C ILE A 62 -15.02 10.75 8.65
N GLY A 63 -15.13 10.28 7.40
CA GLY A 63 -16.03 9.19 7.03
C GLY A 63 -15.69 7.87 7.72
N GLU A 64 -14.40 7.49 7.73
CA GLU A 64 -13.94 6.26 8.40
C GLU A 64 -14.20 6.31 9.92
N LEU A 65 -14.11 7.50 10.53
CA LEU A 65 -14.34 7.68 11.97
C LEU A 65 -15.82 7.77 12.33
N PHE A 66 -16.64 8.51 11.56
CA PHE A 66 -17.94 9.00 12.00
C PHE A 66 -19.10 8.73 11.03
N THR A 67 -18.93 7.91 10.00
CA THR A 67 -20.08 7.51 9.16
C THR A 67 -21.18 6.94 10.04
N THR A 68 -22.40 7.42 9.83
CA THR A 68 -23.58 6.99 10.55
C THR A 68 -23.76 5.47 10.45
N ARG A 69 -24.14 4.85 11.56
CA ARG A 69 -24.41 3.41 11.62
C ARG A 69 -25.50 3.03 10.62
N SER A 70 -25.19 2.07 9.77
CA SER A 70 -26.13 1.42 8.85
C SER A 70 -26.49 0.04 9.35
N ILE A 71 -27.72 -0.37 9.13
CA ILE A 71 -28.25 -1.71 9.46
C ILE A 71 -28.72 -2.35 8.18
N ASN A 72 -28.20 -3.53 7.89
CA ASN A 72 -28.59 -4.33 6.74
C ASN A 72 -28.95 -5.73 7.22
N VAL A 73 -30.06 -6.27 6.71
CA VAL A 73 -30.49 -7.66 6.96
C VAL A 73 -30.28 -8.46 5.69
N GLY A 74 -29.51 -9.51 5.79
CA GLY A 74 -29.13 -10.33 4.64
C GLY A 74 -28.72 -11.74 5.04
N THR A 75 -28.36 -12.54 4.07
CA THR A 75 -27.87 -13.91 4.29
C THR A 75 -26.36 -13.92 4.52
N LEU A 76 -25.91 -14.73 5.47
CA LEU A 76 -24.49 -14.94 5.77
C LEU A 76 -24.17 -16.43 5.73
N VAL A 77 -23.05 -16.76 5.08
CA VAL A 77 -22.45 -18.10 5.14
C VAL A 77 -21.42 -18.11 6.27
N ASP A 78 -21.68 -18.87 7.33
CA ASP A 78 -20.69 -19.10 8.40
C ASP A 78 -19.57 -20.01 7.88
N ARG A 79 -18.32 -19.57 7.99
CA ARG A 79 -17.13 -20.33 7.55
C ARG A 79 -16.65 -21.34 8.58
N ASP A 80 -17.23 -21.37 9.79
CA ASP A 80 -16.91 -22.32 10.86
C ASP A 80 -17.97 -23.43 11.02
N THR A 81 -18.55 -23.89 9.93
CA THR A 81 -19.65 -24.84 9.95
C THR A 81 -19.29 -26.17 10.64
N ALA A 82 -18.17 -26.79 10.28
CA ALA A 82 -17.76 -28.08 10.82
C ALA A 82 -17.43 -28.03 12.32
N GLY A 83 -16.70 -27.00 12.75
CA GLY A 83 -16.36 -26.81 14.18
C GLY A 83 -17.63 -26.55 15.02
N ARG A 84 -18.58 -25.77 14.51
CA ARG A 84 -19.84 -25.48 15.19
C ARG A 84 -20.75 -26.70 15.28
N GLN A 85 -20.86 -27.48 14.22
CA GLN A 85 -21.67 -28.70 14.19
C GLN A 85 -21.09 -29.77 15.11
N ALA A 86 -19.77 -29.88 15.20
CA ALA A 86 -19.11 -30.78 16.16
C ALA A 86 -19.35 -30.35 17.62
N ALA A 87 -19.37 -29.03 17.89
CA ALA A 87 -19.61 -28.49 19.23
C ALA A 87 -21.10 -28.52 19.64
N ASN A 88 -22.03 -28.40 18.68
CA ASN A 88 -23.47 -28.42 18.92
C ASN A 88 -24.19 -29.07 17.74
N PRO A 89 -24.72 -30.31 17.91
CA PRO A 89 -25.49 -31.02 16.85
C PRO A 89 -26.74 -30.27 16.39
N ALA A 90 -27.28 -29.35 17.18
CA ALA A 90 -28.45 -28.54 16.81
C ALA A 90 -28.08 -27.36 15.87
N TYR A 91 -26.78 -27.09 15.67
CA TYR A 91 -26.33 -26.07 14.74
C TYR A 91 -26.69 -26.43 13.31
N ASN A 92 -27.38 -25.51 12.62
CA ASN A 92 -27.75 -25.68 11.22
C ASN A 92 -26.72 -24.93 10.34
N PRO A 93 -25.95 -25.62 9.45
CA PRO A 93 -24.96 -25.02 8.60
C PRO A 93 -25.50 -24.24 7.39
N THR A 94 -26.82 -24.14 7.24
CA THR A 94 -27.43 -23.38 6.15
C THR A 94 -27.16 -21.87 6.32
N PRO A 95 -27.14 -21.09 5.22
CA PRO A 95 -26.98 -19.64 5.33
C PRO A 95 -28.08 -19.07 6.24
N ALA A 96 -27.65 -18.33 7.27
CA ALA A 96 -28.54 -17.71 8.24
C ALA A 96 -28.89 -16.26 7.80
N THR A 97 -30.12 -15.84 8.17
CA THR A 97 -30.46 -14.41 8.08
C THR A 97 -29.81 -13.68 9.22
N VAL A 98 -28.96 -12.70 8.89
CA VAL A 98 -28.11 -11.99 9.84
C VAL A 98 -28.32 -10.49 9.74
N THR A 99 -28.35 -9.81 10.89
CA THR A 99 -28.32 -8.36 10.95
C THR A 99 -26.86 -7.89 10.93
N THR A 100 -26.45 -7.16 9.89
CA THR A 100 -25.12 -6.57 9.78
C THR A 100 -25.17 -5.10 10.14
N TYR A 101 -24.35 -4.73 11.11
CA TYR A 101 -24.10 -3.35 11.50
C TYR A 101 -22.80 -2.89 10.88
N SER A 102 -22.85 -1.80 10.11
CA SER A 102 -21.68 -1.12 9.55
C SER A 102 -21.71 0.36 9.91
N GLY A 103 -20.58 1.06 9.79
CA GLY A 103 -20.45 2.47 10.11
C GLY A 103 -19.02 2.85 10.42
N GLY A 104 -18.80 4.08 10.84
CA GLY A 104 -17.51 4.58 11.26
C GLY A 104 -17.00 3.90 12.54
N ASN A 105 -15.71 4.06 12.77
CA ASN A 105 -15.03 3.58 13.97
C ASN A 105 -14.16 4.71 14.56
N PRO A 106 -14.58 5.33 15.68
CA PRO A 106 -13.82 6.42 16.32
C PRO A 106 -12.46 6.00 16.89
N ASP A 107 -12.23 4.69 17.04
CA ASP A 107 -11.02 4.12 17.64
C ASP A 107 -9.93 3.77 16.59
N LEU A 108 -10.12 4.21 15.34
CA LEU A 108 -9.13 4.00 14.29
C LEU A 108 -7.85 4.77 14.57
N LEU A 109 -6.73 4.08 14.33
CA LEU A 109 -5.39 4.63 14.38
C LEU A 109 -4.93 5.05 12.97
N PRO A 110 -3.94 5.95 12.87
CA PRO A 110 -3.30 6.24 11.58
C PRO A 110 -2.67 5.00 10.97
N GLU A 111 -2.76 4.88 9.65
CA GLU A 111 -1.98 3.92 8.88
C GLU A 111 -0.52 4.36 8.82
N ILE A 112 0.39 3.42 8.81
CA ILE A 112 1.82 3.68 8.76
C ILE A 112 2.40 3.05 7.50
N SER A 113 3.01 3.87 6.65
CA SER A 113 3.75 3.40 5.48
C SER A 113 5.24 3.44 5.70
N HIS A 114 5.92 2.38 5.32
CA HIS A 114 7.36 2.30 5.21
C HIS A 114 7.74 2.17 3.74
N THR A 115 8.48 3.16 3.23
CA THR A 115 8.87 3.20 1.83
C THR A 115 10.40 3.18 1.71
N THR A 116 10.93 2.36 0.81
CA THR A 116 12.33 2.39 0.37
C THR A 116 12.37 2.59 -1.12
N THR A 117 13.15 3.55 -1.60
CA THR A 117 13.42 3.71 -3.02
C THR A 117 14.92 3.72 -3.28
N LEU A 118 15.33 3.06 -4.35
CA LEU A 118 16.71 3.04 -4.85
C LEU A 118 16.67 3.34 -6.34
N GLY A 119 17.40 4.35 -6.79
CA GLY A 119 17.40 4.74 -8.19
C GLY A 119 18.80 4.94 -8.74
N ALA A 120 18.96 4.70 -10.02
CA ALA A 120 20.14 5.00 -10.79
C ALA A 120 19.77 5.69 -12.09
N THR A 121 20.50 6.74 -12.44
CA THR A 121 20.36 7.44 -13.71
C THR A 121 21.70 7.42 -14.44
N PHE A 122 21.66 7.12 -15.73
CA PHE A 122 22.82 7.08 -16.62
C PHE A 122 22.65 8.04 -17.78
N SER A 123 23.54 9.04 -17.86
CA SER A 123 23.55 10.07 -18.89
C SER A 123 24.98 10.14 -19.51
N PRO A 124 25.31 9.24 -20.47
CA PRO A 124 26.68 9.12 -20.97
C PRO A 124 27.12 10.30 -21.82
N LYS A 125 28.32 10.80 -21.58
CA LYS A 125 28.91 11.91 -22.35
C LYS A 125 29.18 11.55 -23.81
N PHE A 126 29.38 10.25 -24.12
CA PHE A 126 29.60 9.76 -25.50
C PHE A 126 28.29 9.67 -26.33
N LEU A 127 27.11 9.76 -25.69
CA LEU A 127 25.81 9.80 -26.36
C LEU A 127 24.99 11.00 -25.82
N PRO A 128 25.30 12.22 -26.23
CA PRO A 128 24.61 13.41 -25.74
C PRO A 128 23.12 13.34 -26.02
N GLY A 129 22.30 13.69 -25.02
CA GLY A 129 20.84 13.66 -25.12
C GLY A 129 20.20 12.33 -24.72
N PHE A 130 21.00 11.27 -24.50
CA PHE A 130 20.49 10.02 -23.92
C PHE A 130 20.43 10.09 -22.41
N ASN A 131 19.34 9.58 -21.84
CA ASN A 131 19.14 9.41 -20.41
C ASN A 131 18.39 8.11 -20.14
N LEU A 132 18.89 7.30 -19.20
CA LEU A 132 18.27 6.08 -18.71
C LEU A 132 18.13 6.19 -17.20
N SER A 133 16.94 6.02 -16.67
CA SER A 133 16.67 5.91 -15.23
C SER A 133 16.05 4.56 -14.92
N VAL A 134 16.50 3.95 -13.83
CA VAL A 134 15.93 2.74 -13.25
C VAL A 134 15.72 2.99 -11.77
N ASP A 135 14.49 2.85 -11.30
CA ASP A 135 14.11 3.02 -9.91
C ASP A 135 13.45 1.76 -9.37
N TYR A 136 13.96 1.24 -8.28
CA TYR A 136 13.32 0.23 -7.46
C TYR A 136 12.53 0.89 -6.36
N TYR A 137 11.33 0.38 -6.08
CA TYR A 137 10.53 0.76 -4.92
C TYR A 137 10.08 -0.46 -4.13
N ASP A 138 9.97 -0.27 -2.82
CA ASP A 138 9.41 -1.22 -1.86
C ASP A 138 8.58 -0.42 -0.85
N ILE A 139 7.29 -0.69 -0.80
CA ILE A 139 6.31 0.03 0.01
C ILE A 139 5.52 -0.97 0.83
N LYS A 140 5.48 -0.77 2.14
CA LYS A 140 4.64 -1.53 3.06
C LYS A 140 3.77 -0.58 3.87
N ILE A 141 2.46 -0.83 3.89
CA ILE A 141 1.48 -0.10 4.70
C ILE A 141 0.96 -1.04 5.78
N ASP A 142 1.27 -0.73 7.02
CA ASP A 142 0.79 -1.48 8.19
C ASP A 142 -0.46 -0.79 8.78
N GLY A 143 -1.39 -1.61 9.25
CA GLY A 143 -2.63 -1.13 9.85
C GLY A 143 -3.54 -0.40 8.87
N ALA A 144 -3.52 -0.77 7.59
CA ALA A 144 -4.42 -0.19 6.60
C ALA A 144 -5.88 -0.38 7.02
N ILE A 145 -6.66 0.68 6.88
CA ILE A 145 -8.05 0.71 7.28
C ILE A 145 -8.88 -0.06 6.28
N SER A 146 -9.52 -1.13 6.74
CA SER A 146 -10.34 -2.01 5.93
C SER A 146 -11.54 -2.52 6.71
N THR A 147 -12.51 -3.10 5.99
CA THR A 147 -13.70 -3.75 6.56
C THR A 147 -13.71 -5.23 6.19
N LEU A 148 -14.01 -6.10 7.14
CA LEU A 148 -14.24 -7.50 6.85
C LEU A 148 -15.73 -7.74 6.64
N SER A 149 -16.09 -8.50 5.60
CA SER A 149 -17.45 -9.04 5.43
C SER A 149 -17.80 -9.98 6.57
N GLY A 150 -19.10 -10.21 6.80
CA GLY A 150 -19.54 -11.13 7.84
C GLY A 150 -18.94 -12.54 7.69
N SER A 151 -18.87 -13.07 6.48
CA SER A 151 -18.23 -14.37 6.21
C SER A 151 -16.75 -14.40 6.51
N ASN A 152 -16.04 -13.31 6.22
CA ASN A 152 -14.61 -13.19 6.56
C ASN A 152 -14.39 -13.03 8.07
N LEU A 153 -15.30 -12.37 8.78
CA LEU A 153 -15.27 -12.32 10.25
C LEU A 153 -15.46 -13.71 10.87
N THR A 154 -16.37 -14.54 10.34
CA THR A 154 -16.54 -15.92 10.84
C THR A 154 -15.29 -16.76 10.56
N LEU A 155 -14.63 -16.58 9.41
CA LEU A 155 -13.39 -17.26 9.08
C LEU A 155 -12.23 -16.80 9.98
N ALA A 156 -12.10 -15.51 10.22
CA ALA A 156 -11.08 -14.97 11.13
C ALA A 156 -11.28 -15.51 12.56
N CYS A 157 -12.52 -15.53 13.03
CA CYS A 157 -12.85 -16.10 14.34
C CYS A 157 -12.51 -17.60 14.42
N LYS A 158 -12.83 -18.38 13.39
CA LYS A 158 -12.44 -19.79 13.29
C LYS A 158 -10.92 -19.97 13.39
N ASN A 159 -10.16 -19.09 12.77
CA ASN A 159 -8.71 -19.10 12.78
C ASN A 159 -8.09 -18.56 14.09
N GLY A 160 -8.91 -18.31 15.12
CA GLY A 160 -8.44 -17.90 16.46
C GLY A 160 -8.34 -16.39 16.67
N ASN A 161 -8.81 -15.54 15.73
CA ASN A 161 -8.83 -14.09 15.93
C ASN A 161 -9.93 -13.69 16.92
N ILE A 162 -9.55 -13.44 18.18
CA ILE A 162 -10.47 -13.09 19.28
C ILE A 162 -11.23 -11.79 18.97
N ALA A 163 -10.59 -10.81 18.36
CA ALA A 163 -11.24 -9.54 18.00
C ALA A 163 -12.34 -9.73 16.95
N ALA A 164 -12.15 -10.65 16.00
CA ALA A 164 -13.19 -11.02 15.03
C ALA A 164 -14.34 -11.77 15.72
N CYS A 165 -14.04 -12.68 16.65
CA CYS A 165 -15.08 -13.39 17.42
C CYS A 165 -15.98 -12.42 18.21
N ALA A 166 -15.41 -11.39 18.85
CA ALA A 166 -16.15 -10.39 19.60
C ALA A 166 -17.11 -9.53 18.76
N ARG A 167 -17.00 -9.62 17.43
CA ARG A 167 -17.89 -8.90 16.48
C ARG A 167 -19.02 -9.73 15.94
N ILE A 168 -19.16 -10.97 16.38
CA ILE A 168 -20.14 -11.92 15.94
C ILE A 168 -21.02 -12.30 17.12
N THR A 169 -22.33 -12.07 17.02
CA THR A 169 -23.31 -12.57 17.99
C THR A 169 -23.91 -13.85 17.45
N ARG A 170 -24.03 -14.86 18.32
CA ARG A 170 -24.64 -16.15 18.01
C ARG A 170 -25.75 -16.45 18.99
N ASP A 171 -26.76 -17.17 18.53
CA ASP A 171 -27.81 -17.69 19.39
C ASP A 171 -27.36 -18.94 20.19
N ALA A 172 -28.28 -19.52 20.95
CA ALA A 172 -28.03 -20.72 21.77
C ALA A 172 -27.67 -21.97 20.94
N THR A 173 -28.04 -22.01 19.66
CA THR A 173 -27.68 -23.11 18.74
C THR A 173 -26.30 -22.92 18.13
N GLY A 174 -25.68 -21.72 18.26
CA GLY A 174 -24.44 -21.37 17.64
C GLY A 174 -24.59 -20.65 16.29
N THR A 175 -25.82 -20.44 15.82
CA THR A 175 -26.09 -19.74 14.57
C THR A 175 -25.81 -18.25 14.69
N VAL A 176 -25.16 -17.65 13.68
CA VAL A 176 -24.87 -16.21 13.65
C VAL A 176 -26.18 -15.44 13.50
N THR A 177 -26.44 -14.48 14.38
CA THR A 177 -27.60 -13.58 14.36
C THR A 177 -27.23 -12.16 14.03
N GLU A 178 -26.06 -11.70 14.49
CA GLU A 178 -25.59 -10.34 14.25
C GLU A 178 -24.09 -10.31 13.92
N VAL A 179 -23.71 -9.35 13.08
CA VAL A 179 -22.31 -9.07 12.73
C VAL A 179 -22.05 -7.56 12.77
N ARG A 180 -20.90 -7.16 13.33
CA ARG A 180 -20.42 -5.79 13.32
C ARG A 180 -19.26 -5.65 12.36
N SER A 181 -19.53 -5.07 11.19
CA SER A 181 -18.59 -4.89 10.07
C SER A 181 -18.15 -3.42 9.95
N ASN A 182 -17.57 -2.88 11.01
CA ASN A 182 -16.99 -1.52 11.00
C ASN A 182 -15.56 -1.55 10.48
N SER A 183 -15.08 -0.39 10.01
CA SER A 183 -13.67 -0.18 9.61
C SER A 183 -12.69 -0.48 10.76
N GLN A 184 -11.55 -1.06 10.44
CA GLN A 184 -10.49 -1.45 11.38
C GLN A 184 -9.12 -1.33 10.74
N ASN A 185 -8.08 -1.14 11.57
CA ASN A 185 -6.68 -1.22 11.16
C ASN A 185 -6.21 -2.68 11.12
N ILE A 186 -6.61 -3.42 10.12
CA ILE A 186 -6.35 -4.88 10.03
C ILE A 186 -5.60 -5.31 8.80
N ALA A 187 -5.57 -4.48 7.76
CA ALA A 187 -4.93 -4.85 6.51
C ALA A 187 -3.46 -4.44 6.48
N VAL A 188 -2.68 -5.20 5.72
CA VAL A 188 -1.33 -4.86 5.30
C VAL A 188 -1.29 -4.86 3.78
N PHE A 189 -0.79 -3.76 3.20
CA PHE A 189 -0.50 -3.67 1.77
C PHE A 189 1.01 -3.65 1.56
N GLU A 190 1.50 -4.52 0.67
CA GLU A 190 2.90 -4.57 0.30
C GLU A 190 3.01 -4.51 -1.21
N THR A 191 3.82 -3.58 -1.73
CA THR A 191 4.11 -3.52 -3.17
C THR A 191 5.57 -3.23 -3.42
N SER A 192 6.14 -3.91 -4.41
CA SER A 192 7.50 -3.66 -4.86
C SER A 192 7.62 -3.82 -6.36
N GLY A 193 8.55 -3.10 -6.96
CA GLY A 193 8.73 -3.14 -8.41
C GLY A 193 9.84 -2.23 -8.90
N PHE A 194 9.86 -2.06 -10.22
CA PHE A 194 10.82 -1.24 -10.92
C PHE A 194 10.11 -0.31 -11.90
N ASP A 195 10.53 0.94 -11.93
CA ASP A 195 10.21 1.91 -12.96
C ASP A 195 11.44 2.17 -13.80
N ILE A 196 11.29 2.08 -15.12
CA ILE A 196 12.36 2.26 -16.10
C ILE A 196 11.93 3.36 -17.06
N GLU A 197 12.78 4.35 -17.23
CA GLU A 197 12.59 5.40 -18.22
C GLU A 197 13.84 5.53 -19.08
N ALA A 198 13.68 5.47 -20.40
CA ALA A 198 14.71 5.80 -21.35
C ALA A 198 14.25 6.98 -22.21
N SER A 199 15.09 7.99 -22.38
CA SER A 199 14.82 9.13 -23.25
C SER A 199 16.04 9.48 -24.10
N TYR A 200 15.77 9.92 -25.31
CA TYR A 200 16.78 10.43 -26.22
C TYR A 200 16.30 11.71 -26.91
N VAL A 201 17.14 12.72 -26.86
CA VAL A 201 16.86 14.04 -27.45
C VAL A 201 17.99 14.37 -28.40
N MET A 202 17.66 14.61 -29.68
CA MET A 202 18.67 14.98 -30.67
C MET A 202 18.14 16.06 -31.64
N PRO A 203 19.02 16.90 -32.20
CA PRO A 203 18.64 17.82 -33.27
C PRO A 203 18.24 17.04 -34.51
N MET A 204 17.14 17.43 -35.17
CA MET A 204 16.74 16.82 -36.44
C MET A 204 17.78 17.01 -37.55
N SER A 205 18.54 18.10 -37.49
CA SER A 205 19.63 18.39 -38.42
C SER A 205 20.77 17.34 -38.38
N SER A 206 20.88 16.56 -37.29
CA SER A 206 21.84 15.43 -37.21
C SER A 206 21.42 14.23 -38.06
N LEU A 207 20.13 14.09 -38.40
CA LEU A 207 19.59 13.06 -39.26
C LEU A 207 19.41 13.56 -40.70
N VAL A 208 18.83 14.75 -40.84
CA VAL A 208 18.57 15.40 -42.13
C VAL A 208 18.95 16.87 -41.98
N SER A 209 20.03 17.29 -42.59
CA SER A 209 20.63 18.62 -42.43
C SER A 209 19.71 19.80 -42.76
N SER A 210 18.71 19.58 -43.62
CA SER A 210 17.75 20.58 -44.04
C SER A 210 16.52 20.74 -43.16
N ILE A 211 16.34 19.87 -42.15
CA ILE A 211 15.16 19.93 -41.26
C ILE A 211 15.56 20.54 -39.94
N PRO A 212 15.07 21.73 -39.59
CA PRO A 212 15.24 22.32 -38.28
C PRO A 212 14.35 21.65 -37.25
N GLY A 213 14.77 21.67 -35.97
CA GLY A 213 13.97 21.16 -34.85
C GLY A 213 14.69 20.10 -34.02
N THR A 214 13.96 19.52 -33.08
CA THR A 214 14.48 18.53 -32.14
C THR A 214 13.58 17.30 -32.14
N LEU A 215 14.16 16.12 -32.29
CA LEU A 215 13.48 14.84 -32.07
C LEU A 215 13.67 14.42 -30.62
N ARG A 216 12.55 14.08 -29.97
CA ARG A 216 12.54 13.48 -28.63
C ARG A 216 11.84 12.13 -28.68
N ILE A 217 12.53 11.09 -28.23
CA ILE A 217 11.99 9.74 -28.06
C ILE A 217 11.98 9.45 -26.56
N ARG A 218 10.88 8.90 -26.04
CA ARG A 218 10.75 8.49 -24.63
C ARG A 218 10.08 7.13 -24.56
N ALA A 219 10.65 6.24 -23.78
CA ALA A 219 10.09 4.94 -23.44
C ALA A 219 9.95 4.83 -21.92
N LEU A 220 8.83 4.31 -21.47
CA LEU A 220 8.51 4.08 -20.06
C LEU A 220 8.08 2.63 -19.89
N ALA A 221 8.55 1.99 -18.85
CA ALA A 221 8.12 0.66 -18.44
C ALA A 221 8.05 0.57 -16.93
N THR A 222 6.94 0.04 -16.40
CA THR A 222 6.78 -0.31 -14.99
C THR A 222 6.64 -1.81 -14.86
N HIS A 223 7.42 -2.41 -13.97
CA HIS A 223 7.32 -3.83 -13.62
C HIS A 223 6.95 -3.95 -12.15
N VAL A 224 5.72 -4.33 -11.86
CA VAL A 224 5.27 -4.66 -10.50
C VAL A 224 5.71 -6.08 -10.19
N ARG A 225 6.63 -6.23 -9.23
CA ARG A 225 7.15 -7.54 -8.79
C ARG A 225 6.19 -8.25 -7.84
N SER A 226 5.58 -7.49 -6.93
CA SER A 226 4.59 -7.99 -5.98
C SER A 226 3.57 -6.90 -5.66
N PHE A 227 2.31 -7.30 -5.47
CA PHE A 227 1.24 -6.45 -4.96
C PHE A 227 0.37 -7.28 -4.03
N VAL A 228 0.76 -7.33 -2.76
CA VAL A 228 0.16 -8.18 -1.74
C VAL A 228 -0.86 -7.40 -0.92
N ILE A 229 -2.04 -7.98 -0.79
CA ILE A 229 -3.09 -7.52 0.12
C ILE A 229 -3.28 -8.61 1.18
N ASP A 230 -2.98 -8.29 2.44
CA ASP A 230 -3.23 -9.16 3.58
C ASP A 230 -4.30 -8.53 4.47
N THR A 231 -5.42 -9.18 4.58
CA THR A 231 -6.58 -8.73 5.39
C THR A 231 -6.61 -9.36 6.77
N GLY A 232 -5.58 -10.11 7.14
CA GLY A 232 -5.57 -10.94 8.35
C GLY A 232 -6.43 -12.21 8.25
N VAL A 233 -7.11 -12.41 7.12
CA VAL A 233 -7.93 -13.60 6.81
C VAL A 233 -7.44 -14.29 5.55
N SER A 234 -7.02 -13.50 4.59
CA SER A 234 -6.43 -13.93 3.32
C SER A 234 -5.24 -13.06 2.98
N ARG A 235 -4.21 -13.67 2.42
CA ARG A 235 -3.07 -12.99 1.83
C ARG A 235 -3.03 -13.36 0.35
N VAL A 236 -3.16 -12.38 -0.51
CA VAL A 236 -3.20 -12.56 -1.97
C VAL A 236 -2.18 -11.63 -2.61
N ASP A 237 -1.39 -12.17 -3.52
CA ASP A 237 -0.55 -11.37 -4.41
C ASP A 237 -1.27 -11.23 -5.75
N THR A 238 -1.56 -10.00 -6.16
CA THR A 238 -2.27 -9.67 -7.40
C THR A 238 -1.36 -9.02 -8.43
N ALA A 239 -0.03 -9.13 -8.27
CA ALA A 239 0.91 -8.61 -9.25
C ALA A 239 0.71 -9.29 -10.61
N GLY A 240 0.50 -8.47 -11.66
CA GLY A 240 0.26 -8.95 -13.02
C GLY A 240 -1.19 -9.34 -13.34
N ASP A 241 -2.10 -9.27 -12.40
CA ASP A 241 -3.52 -9.47 -12.66
C ASP A 241 -4.10 -8.31 -13.46
N VAL A 242 -4.56 -8.58 -14.67
CA VAL A 242 -5.20 -7.62 -15.61
C VAL A 242 -6.72 -7.75 -15.62
N GLY A 243 -7.34 -7.94 -14.49
CA GLY A 243 -8.79 -8.03 -14.35
C GLY A 243 -9.24 -7.54 -13.00
N ALA A 244 -10.50 -7.11 -12.88
CA ALA A 244 -11.10 -6.90 -11.59
C ALA A 244 -11.04 -8.23 -10.83
N GLY A 245 -10.14 -8.32 -9.85
CA GLY A 245 -9.95 -9.53 -9.07
C GLY A 245 -11.26 -9.98 -8.45
N THR A 246 -11.89 -10.95 -9.04
CA THR A 246 -12.88 -11.76 -8.37
C THR A 246 -12.08 -12.76 -7.53
N GLY A 247 -11.62 -12.29 -6.38
CA GLY A 247 -11.13 -13.21 -5.36
C GLY A 247 -12.26 -14.16 -4.98
N ASN A 248 -12.13 -15.39 -5.40
CA ASN A 248 -12.95 -16.50 -4.90
C ASN A 248 -12.58 -16.81 -3.46
#